data_77263e6ffca32652f1a2a4cafb4a7dbc
#
_entry.id   77263e6ffca32652f1a2a4cafb4a7dbc
#
_cell.length_a   1.000
_cell.length_b   1.000
_cell.length_c   1.000
_cell.angle_alpha   90.00
_cell.angle_beta   90.00
_cell.angle_gamma   90.00
#
_symmetry.space_group_name_H-M   'P 1'
#
loop_
_entity.id
_entity.type
_entity.pdbx_description
1 polymer ?
#
loop_
_entity_poly.entity_id
_entity_poly.type
_entity_poly.pdbx_seq_one_letter_code
_entity_poly.pdbx_strand_id
1 'polypeptide(L)'
;LGDVYKRQMFTPLKIAGMEVKNRTFMAPMSLGYESQDGTVNEKMEAYWLRRAQGGVGCIIVDATSVDPNVPYLGNTLCFRDEESIKKYKSFTDKVHSYGCKIIPQITHPGPESISAFFGVAPVASSSYPNSMGQMTRELAKEELPGIVALYAKASKNAKEAGFDGIELHCAHAYMLLGSFLSPLRNKRTDEYGGSLLNRARLLFEVLDAIKEACGEDFPIVLRMSGSERDPQGNTLEDMKRLIPYLEKHGVDCFEISGGTQYERCNKIIPCHGEEEFTNLKEARAIKEITTKPVITVGKILDAQLAEDVLEANEVDG
;
A
#
# COMPACT_ATOMS: atom_id res chain seq x y z
N LEU A 1 10.46 33.60 -8.12
CA LEU A 1 10.25 32.35 -8.91
C LEU A 1 11.52 31.46 -8.91
N GLY A 2 12.75 32.03 -8.92
CA GLY A 2 14.01 31.25 -8.97
C GLY A 2 14.27 30.36 -7.75
N ASP A 3 13.77 30.72 -6.58
CA ASP A 3 14.02 29.94 -5.34
C ASP A 3 13.06 28.75 -5.20
N VAL A 4 11.87 28.81 -5.80
CA VAL A 4 10.91 27.70 -5.77
C VAL A 4 11.43 26.47 -6.50
N TYR A 5 12.21 26.64 -7.57
CA TYR A 5 12.80 25.54 -8.34
C TYR A 5 14.03 24.89 -7.68
N LYS A 6 14.53 25.48 -6.61
CA LYS A 6 15.67 24.92 -5.83
C LYS A 6 15.21 24.08 -4.64
N ARG A 7 13.92 24.06 -4.31
CA ARG A 7 13.39 23.30 -3.19
C ARG A 7 13.47 21.81 -3.47
N GLN A 8 13.86 21.05 -2.44
CA GLN A 8 14.04 19.61 -2.50
C GLN A 8 12.74 18.89 -2.92
N MET A 9 11.59 19.40 -2.48
CA MET A 9 10.28 18.86 -2.84
C MET A 9 10.04 18.77 -4.35
N PHE A 10 10.64 19.67 -5.14
CA PHE A 10 10.48 19.74 -6.60
C PHE A 10 11.61 19.05 -7.37
N THR A 11 12.51 18.35 -6.69
CA THR A 11 13.53 17.52 -7.35
C THR A 11 13.00 16.14 -7.67
N PRO A 12 13.47 15.50 -8.76
CA PRO A 12 13.05 14.15 -9.12
C PRO A 12 13.41 13.12 -8.04
N LEU A 13 12.62 12.06 -7.96
CA LEU A 13 12.90 10.87 -7.16
C LEU A 13 12.85 9.63 -8.05
N LYS A 14 13.86 8.76 -7.94
CA LYS A 14 13.89 7.50 -8.66
C LYS A 14 13.56 6.34 -7.74
N ILE A 15 12.59 5.50 -8.17
CA ILE A 15 12.17 4.27 -7.50
C ILE A 15 12.28 3.13 -8.52
N ALA A 16 13.31 2.29 -8.45
CA ALA A 16 13.64 1.29 -9.48
C ALA A 16 13.59 1.89 -10.90
N GLY A 17 12.77 1.37 -11.80
CA GLY A 17 12.59 1.88 -13.16
C GLY A 17 11.74 3.15 -13.29
N MET A 18 11.07 3.61 -12.22
CA MET A 18 10.19 4.76 -12.25
C MET A 18 10.92 6.04 -11.80
N GLU A 19 10.87 7.10 -12.62
CA GLU A 19 11.29 8.44 -12.26
C GLU A 19 10.07 9.32 -12.00
N VAL A 20 9.93 9.81 -10.78
CA VAL A 20 8.87 10.72 -10.34
C VAL A 20 9.38 12.15 -10.43
N LYS A 21 8.65 13.06 -11.08
CA LYS A 21 9.08 14.44 -11.38
C LYS A 21 9.36 15.31 -10.15
N ASN A 22 8.80 14.95 -9.00
CA ASN A 22 8.99 15.64 -7.72
C ASN A 22 8.70 14.67 -6.56
N ARG A 23 8.90 15.10 -5.32
CA ARG A 23 8.81 14.24 -4.12
C ARG A 23 7.43 14.24 -3.46
N THR A 24 6.39 14.66 -4.19
CA THR A 24 5.02 14.67 -3.65
C THR A 24 4.25 13.45 -4.10
N PHE A 25 3.70 12.72 -3.14
CA PHE A 25 2.90 11.52 -3.37
C PHE A 25 1.48 11.74 -2.82
N MET A 26 0.48 11.38 -3.61
CA MET A 26 -0.88 11.33 -3.11
C MET A 26 -1.14 9.94 -2.54
N ALA A 27 -1.32 9.86 -1.22
CA ALA A 27 -1.62 8.61 -0.53
C ALA A 27 -2.96 8.00 -0.97
N PRO A 28 -3.11 6.66 -0.93
CA PRO A 28 -4.32 5.98 -1.35
C PRO A 28 -5.51 6.30 -0.44
N MET A 29 -6.63 6.58 -1.06
CA MET A 29 -7.90 6.90 -0.38
C MET A 29 -9.05 6.17 -1.06
N SER A 30 -9.76 5.31 -0.31
CA SER A 30 -10.98 4.67 -0.82
C SER A 30 -12.10 5.69 -0.97
N LEU A 31 -12.48 5.97 -2.21
CA LEU A 31 -13.42 7.04 -2.56
C LEU A 31 -14.88 6.56 -2.54
N GLY A 32 -15.12 5.29 -2.74
CA GLY A 32 -16.46 4.73 -2.88
C GLY A 32 -17.19 5.21 -4.16
N TYR A 33 -16.42 5.58 -5.20
CA TYR A 33 -16.97 6.08 -6.48
C TYR A 33 -16.84 5.07 -7.60
N GLU A 34 -16.25 3.92 -7.33
CA GLU A 34 -15.95 2.87 -8.30
C GLU A 34 -17.19 2.42 -9.06
N SER A 35 -17.01 2.04 -10.32
CA SER A 35 -18.07 1.38 -11.10
C SER A 35 -18.38 0.00 -10.52
N GLN A 36 -19.58 -0.51 -10.77
CA GLN A 36 -19.99 -1.84 -10.30
C GLN A 36 -19.14 -2.97 -10.87
N ASP A 37 -18.50 -2.75 -12.02
CA ASP A 37 -17.56 -3.68 -12.65
C ASP A 37 -16.14 -3.63 -12.05
N GLY A 38 -15.91 -2.79 -11.03
CA GLY A 38 -14.61 -2.62 -10.40
C GLY A 38 -13.62 -1.79 -11.21
N THR A 39 -14.10 -0.95 -12.13
CA THR A 39 -13.26 -0.06 -12.93
C THR A 39 -13.42 1.41 -12.54
N VAL A 40 -12.53 2.25 -13.05
CA VAL A 40 -12.64 3.71 -12.95
C VAL A 40 -13.81 4.23 -13.78
N ASN A 41 -14.45 5.28 -13.31
CA ASN A 41 -15.49 6.02 -14.02
C ASN A 41 -15.12 7.51 -14.11
N GLU A 42 -15.92 8.29 -14.83
CA GLU A 42 -15.67 9.72 -15.04
C GLU A 42 -15.49 10.52 -13.73
N LYS A 43 -16.23 10.17 -12.67
CA LYS A 43 -16.13 10.82 -11.36
C LYS A 43 -14.80 10.55 -10.68
N MET A 44 -14.32 9.32 -10.71
CA MET A 44 -13.01 8.94 -10.20
C MET A 44 -11.89 9.54 -11.03
N GLU A 45 -11.98 9.44 -12.36
CA GLU A 45 -11.02 10.06 -13.27
C GLU A 45 -10.89 11.57 -12.97
N ALA A 46 -12.00 12.30 -12.88
CA ALA A 46 -11.99 13.72 -12.58
C ALA A 46 -11.31 14.02 -11.24
N TYR A 47 -11.54 13.18 -10.24
CA TYR A 47 -10.91 13.31 -8.93
C TYR A 47 -9.38 13.22 -9.02
N TRP A 48 -8.81 12.18 -9.65
CA TRP A 48 -7.37 12.02 -9.73
C TRP A 48 -6.71 12.93 -10.77
N LEU A 49 -7.35 13.16 -11.93
CA LEU A 49 -6.82 14.08 -12.93
C LEU A 49 -6.65 15.49 -12.38
N ARG A 50 -7.54 15.94 -11.50
CA ARG A 50 -7.39 17.25 -10.85
C ARG A 50 -6.10 17.33 -10.00
N ARG A 51 -5.66 16.25 -9.37
CA ARG A 51 -4.41 16.18 -8.60
C ARG A 51 -3.21 16.13 -9.52
N ALA A 52 -3.28 15.35 -10.58
CA ALA A 52 -2.25 15.30 -11.62
C ALA A 52 -2.02 16.69 -12.25
N GLN A 53 -3.12 17.41 -12.60
CA GLN A 53 -3.09 18.80 -13.06
C GLN A 53 -2.48 19.74 -12.03
N GLY A 54 -2.71 19.51 -10.74
CA GLY A 54 -2.14 20.28 -9.63
C GLY A 54 -0.65 20.06 -9.43
N GLY A 55 -0.02 19.13 -10.18
CA GLY A 55 1.44 18.95 -10.20
C GLY A 55 1.99 17.87 -9.28
N VAL A 56 1.15 17.06 -8.63
CA VAL A 56 1.64 15.93 -7.82
C VAL A 56 2.54 15.00 -8.64
N GLY A 57 3.60 14.48 -8.00
CA GLY A 57 4.59 13.64 -8.65
C GLY A 57 4.07 12.24 -8.94
N CYS A 58 3.45 11.61 -7.95
CA CYS A 58 2.87 10.27 -8.07
C CYS A 58 1.52 10.19 -7.36
N ILE A 59 0.57 9.50 -7.97
CA ILE A 59 -0.73 9.16 -7.38
C ILE A 59 -0.74 7.68 -7.04
N ILE A 60 -1.05 7.37 -5.78
CA ILE A 60 -1.36 6.01 -5.35
C ILE A 60 -2.88 5.87 -5.37
N VAL A 61 -3.36 5.04 -6.29
CA VAL A 61 -4.80 4.83 -6.48
C VAL A 61 -5.34 3.96 -5.35
N ASP A 62 -6.59 4.11 -5.09
CA ASP A 62 -7.44 3.38 -4.15
C ASP A 62 -7.13 1.87 -4.03
N ALA A 63 -7.53 1.28 -2.92
CA ALA A 63 -7.40 -0.16 -2.68
C ALA A 63 -7.98 -0.98 -3.86
N THR A 64 -7.10 -1.68 -4.56
CA THR A 64 -7.42 -2.49 -5.74
C THR A 64 -7.33 -3.96 -5.37
N SER A 65 -8.47 -4.66 -5.36
CA SER A 65 -8.52 -6.07 -4.97
C SER A 65 -7.78 -6.96 -5.97
N VAL A 66 -6.97 -7.88 -5.45
CA VAL A 66 -6.32 -8.92 -6.26
C VAL A 66 -7.29 -9.99 -6.73
N ASP A 67 -8.42 -10.17 -6.02
CA ASP A 67 -9.49 -11.10 -6.38
C ASP A 67 -10.77 -10.31 -6.70
N PRO A 68 -11.22 -10.32 -7.97
CA PRO A 68 -12.46 -9.66 -8.37
C PRO A 68 -13.72 -10.18 -7.67
N ASN A 69 -13.66 -11.36 -7.02
CA ASN A 69 -14.78 -11.97 -6.32
C ASN A 69 -14.77 -11.66 -4.81
N VAL A 70 -13.72 -10.99 -4.32
CA VAL A 70 -13.56 -10.64 -2.91
C VAL A 70 -13.47 -9.12 -2.78
N PRO A 71 -14.63 -8.43 -2.69
CA PRO A 71 -14.68 -6.99 -2.57
C PRO A 71 -14.33 -6.52 -1.15
N TYR A 72 -13.66 -5.35 -1.05
CA TYR A 72 -13.42 -4.65 0.20
C TYR A 72 -14.63 -3.81 0.61
N LEU A 73 -15.13 -2.99 -0.32
CA LEU A 73 -16.32 -2.14 -0.18
C LEU A 73 -17.38 -2.59 -1.19
N GLY A 74 -18.52 -1.91 -1.23
CA GLY A 74 -19.62 -2.25 -2.14
C GLY A 74 -19.18 -2.34 -3.61
N ASN A 75 -18.34 -1.40 -4.05
CA ASN A 75 -17.60 -1.47 -5.30
C ASN A 75 -16.12 -1.35 -4.96
N THR A 76 -15.28 -2.21 -5.49
CA THR A 76 -13.83 -2.21 -5.24
C THR A 76 -13.11 -2.31 -6.57
N LEU A 77 -12.10 -1.47 -6.79
CA LEU A 77 -11.27 -1.55 -7.97
C LEU A 77 -10.65 -2.95 -8.10
N CYS A 78 -10.62 -3.49 -9.31
CA CYS A 78 -9.98 -4.77 -9.61
C CYS A 78 -9.67 -4.88 -11.10
N PHE A 79 -8.72 -5.74 -11.45
CA PHE A 79 -8.41 -6.11 -12.83
C PHE A 79 -9.16 -7.40 -13.20
N ARG A 80 -10.41 -7.26 -13.61
CA ARG A 80 -11.32 -8.40 -13.84
C ARG A 80 -11.03 -9.15 -15.12
N ASP A 81 -10.85 -8.41 -16.22
CA ASP A 81 -10.74 -8.92 -17.59
C ASP A 81 -9.99 -7.93 -18.50
N GLU A 82 -9.82 -8.29 -19.77
CA GLU A 82 -9.14 -7.46 -20.76
C GLU A 82 -9.85 -6.10 -21.00
N GLU A 83 -11.17 -6.02 -20.82
CA GLU A 83 -11.90 -4.78 -20.99
C GLU A 83 -11.58 -3.82 -19.84
N SER A 84 -11.55 -4.32 -18.61
CA SER A 84 -11.13 -3.54 -17.45
C SER A 84 -9.70 -3.02 -17.59
N ILE A 85 -8.77 -3.85 -18.09
CA ILE A 85 -7.38 -3.43 -18.38
C ILE A 85 -7.33 -2.29 -19.40
N LYS A 86 -8.14 -2.34 -20.47
CA LYS A 86 -8.23 -1.26 -21.46
C LYS A 86 -8.77 0.04 -20.87
N LYS A 87 -9.77 -0.02 -20.00
CA LYS A 87 -10.30 1.15 -19.30
C LYS A 87 -9.23 1.79 -18.41
N TYR A 88 -8.52 0.97 -17.62
CA TYR A 88 -7.40 1.46 -16.81
C TYR A 88 -6.28 2.06 -17.67
N LYS A 89 -5.94 1.45 -18.82
CA LYS A 89 -4.93 1.97 -19.74
C LYS A 89 -5.31 3.37 -20.24
N SER A 90 -6.56 3.59 -20.62
CA SER A 90 -7.05 4.92 -21.00
C SER A 90 -6.91 5.93 -19.87
N PHE A 91 -7.17 5.53 -18.62
CA PHE A 91 -7.04 6.38 -17.45
C PHE A 91 -5.56 6.72 -17.13
N THR A 92 -4.67 5.72 -17.14
CA THR A 92 -3.23 5.95 -16.89
C THR A 92 -2.61 6.88 -17.93
N ASP A 93 -2.99 6.72 -19.22
CA ASP A 93 -2.53 7.62 -20.30
C ASP A 93 -2.95 9.08 -20.06
N LYS A 94 -4.17 9.32 -19.57
CA LYS A 94 -4.63 10.66 -19.19
C LYS A 94 -3.80 11.25 -18.05
N VAL A 95 -3.48 10.45 -17.02
CA VAL A 95 -2.64 10.91 -15.89
C VAL A 95 -1.22 11.23 -16.37
N HIS A 96 -0.66 10.37 -17.20
CA HIS A 96 0.68 10.55 -17.80
C HIS A 96 0.79 11.82 -18.64
N SER A 97 -0.30 12.26 -19.28
CA SER A 97 -0.31 13.51 -20.06
C SER A 97 0.02 14.75 -19.22
N TYR A 98 -0.08 14.68 -17.89
CA TYR A 98 0.34 15.72 -16.93
C TYR A 98 1.73 15.48 -16.34
N GLY A 99 2.49 14.50 -16.86
CA GLY A 99 3.79 14.11 -16.32
C GLY A 99 3.71 13.55 -14.89
N CYS A 100 2.55 13.06 -14.46
CA CYS A 100 2.33 12.45 -13.17
C CYS A 100 2.47 10.93 -13.30
N LYS A 101 3.16 10.29 -12.34
CA LYS A 101 3.20 8.85 -12.19
C LYS A 101 1.96 8.33 -11.47
N ILE A 102 1.60 7.07 -11.71
CA ILE A 102 0.41 6.48 -11.10
C ILE A 102 0.64 4.99 -10.81
N ILE A 103 0.33 4.56 -9.60
CA ILE A 103 0.42 3.17 -9.15
C ILE A 103 -0.86 2.76 -8.41
N PRO A 104 -1.38 1.53 -8.56
CA PRO A 104 -2.53 1.08 -7.77
C PRO A 104 -2.06 0.53 -6.42
N GLN A 105 -2.87 0.71 -5.36
CA GLN A 105 -2.65 0.01 -4.10
C GLN A 105 -3.23 -1.40 -4.19
N ILE A 106 -2.38 -2.40 -4.40
CA ILE A 106 -2.78 -3.81 -4.53
C ILE A 106 -3.01 -4.42 -3.15
N THR A 107 -4.17 -5.03 -2.96
CA THR A 107 -4.52 -5.68 -1.70
C THR A 107 -5.48 -6.86 -1.90
N HIS A 108 -5.42 -7.84 -1.01
CA HIS A 108 -6.51 -8.77 -0.77
C HIS A 108 -7.24 -8.28 0.47
N PRO A 109 -8.55 -7.98 0.41
CA PRO A 109 -9.29 -7.45 1.55
C PRO A 109 -9.22 -8.34 2.80
N GLY A 110 -9.12 -9.66 2.59
CA GLY A 110 -8.93 -10.60 3.67
C GLY A 110 -10.03 -10.52 4.72
N PRO A 111 -9.68 -10.21 5.99
CA PRO A 111 -10.65 -10.12 7.07
C PRO A 111 -11.69 -9.02 6.87
N GLU A 112 -11.36 -7.96 6.13
CA GLU A 112 -12.25 -6.81 5.92
C GLU A 112 -13.10 -6.93 4.64
N SER A 113 -13.08 -8.11 3.99
CA SER A 113 -13.99 -8.36 2.87
C SER A 113 -15.44 -8.32 3.30
N ILE A 114 -16.28 -7.65 2.50
CA ILE A 114 -17.73 -7.69 2.68
C ILE A 114 -18.37 -9.00 2.17
N SER A 115 -17.58 -9.99 1.78
CA SER A 115 -18.04 -11.29 1.26
C SER A 115 -19.01 -12.02 2.20
N ALA A 116 -18.94 -11.74 3.51
CA ALA A 116 -19.87 -12.31 4.49
C ALA A 116 -21.35 -11.92 4.23
N PHE A 117 -21.60 -10.76 3.64
CA PHE A 117 -22.96 -10.36 3.24
C PHE A 117 -23.50 -11.20 2.09
N PHE A 118 -22.64 -11.94 1.41
CA PHE A 118 -22.96 -12.85 0.32
C PHE A 118 -22.83 -14.32 0.73
N GLY A 119 -22.74 -14.60 2.05
CA GLY A 119 -22.67 -15.96 2.59
C GLY A 119 -21.29 -16.60 2.53
N VAL A 120 -20.22 -15.83 2.25
CA VAL A 120 -18.83 -16.31 2.22
C VAL A 120 -18.06 -15.68 3.37
N ALA A 121 -17.51 -16.51 4.28
CA ALA A 121 -16.73 -16.01 5.40
C ALA A 121 -15.48 -15.26 4.91
N PRO A 122 -15.18 -14.07 5.43
CA PRO A 122 -13.93 -13.39 5.15
C PRO A 122 -12.74 -14.22 5.65
N VAL A 123 -11.63 -14.18 4.95
CA VAL A 123 -10.45 -15.00 5.26
C VAL A 123 -9.36 -14.19 5.95
N ALA A 124 -8.59 -14.83 6.83
CA ALA A 124 -7.49 -14.17 7.55
C ALA A 124 -6.36 -15.16 7.88
N SER A 125 -5.30 -14.65 8.52
CA SER A 125 -4.23 -15.48 9.08
C SER A 125 -4.71 -16.44 10.16
N SER A 126 -5.73 -16.04 10.92
CA SER A 126 -6.35 -16.83 12.00
C SER A 126 -7.82 -16.42 12.13
N SER A 127 -8.60 -17.19 12.91
CA SER A 127 -10.01 -16.88 13.15
C SER A 127 -10.15 -15.84 14.27
N TYR A 128 -10.75 -14.69 13.96
CA TYR A 128 -11.08 -13.61 14.89
C TYR A 128 -12.23 -12.76 14.33
N PRO A 129 -12.94 -11.97 15.16
CA PRO A 129 -13.94 -11.05 14.66
C PRO A 129 -13.30 -9.86 13.91
N ASN A 130 -13.77 -9.58 12.70
CA ASN A 130 -13.34 -8.42 11.92
C ASN A 130 -13.96 -7.11 12.45
N SER A 131 -13.72 -5.96 11.77
CA SER A 131 -14.26 -4.65 12.17
C SER A 131 -15.80 -4.60 12.21
N MET A 132 -16.46 -5.48 11.48
CA MET A 132 -17.93 -5.62 11.44
C MET A 132 -18.48 -6.67 12.42
N GLY A 133 -17.62 -7.25 13.28
CA GLY A 133 -17.98 -8.32 14.22
C GLY A 133 -18.19 -9.69 13.59
N GLN A 134 -17.87 -9.87 12.31
CA GLN A 134 -18.00 -11.15 11.62
C GLN A 134 -16.75 -12.01 11.85
N MET A 135 -16.95 -13.30 12.16
CA MET A 135 -15.84 -14.22 12.35
C MET A 135 -15.15 -14.53 11.04
N THR A 136 -13.83 -14.32 11.01
CA THR A 136 -12.99 -14.70 9.88
C THR A 136 -12.71 -16.20 9.91
N ARG A 137 -12.47 -16.77 8.73
CA ARG A 137 -11.95 -18.12 8.55
C ARG A 137 -10.43 -18.06 8.38
N GLU A 138 -9.74 -18.89 9.14
CA GLU A 138 -8.31 -19.07 8.92
C GLU A 138 -8.06 -19.71 7.55
N LEU A 139 -7.14 -19.15 6.75
CA LEU A 139 -6.71 -19.76 5.50
C LEU A 139 -5.94 -21.06 5.77
N ALA A 140 -6.32 -22.13 5.11
CA ALA A 140 -5.53 -23.35 5.10
C ALA A 140 -4.19 -23.10 4.36
N LYS A 141 -3.15 -23.80 4.76
CA LYS A 141 -1.81 -23.65 4.15
C LYS A 141 -1.85 -23.90 2.63
N GLU A 142 -2.64 -24.85 2.21
CA GLU A 142 -2.81 -25.27 0.81
C GLU A 142 -3.46 -24.18 -0.05
N GLU A 143 -4.13 -23.19 0.56
CA GLU A 143 -4.75 -22.06 -0.15
C GLU A 143 -3.74 -20.95 -0.43
N LEU A 144 -2.65 -20.84 0.35
CA LEU A 144 -1.69 -19.73 0.27
C LEU A 144 -1.02 -19.58 -1.10
N PRO A 145 -0.61 -20.65 -1.81
CA PRO A 145 -0.08 -20.51 -3.17
C PRO A 145 -1.07 -19.86 -4.14
N GLY A 146 -2.38 -20.12 -3.98
CA GLY A 146 -3.42 -19.46 -4.75
C GLY A 146 -3.48 -17.95 -4.47
N ILE A 147 -3.35 -17.56 -3.21
CA ILE A 147 -3.27 -16.14 -2.81
C ILE A 147 -2.04 -15.46 -3.46
N VAL A 148 -0.86 -16.09 -3.39
CA VAL A 148 0.37 -15.57 -4.03
C VAL A 148 0.15 -15.37 -5.54
N ALA A 149 -0.46 -16.33 -6.22
CA ALA A 149 -0.74 -16.24 -7.65
C ALA A 149 -1.71 -15.08 -8.00
N LEU A 150 -2.69 -14.78 -7.13
CA LEU A 150 -3.59 -13.62 -7.30
C LEU A 150 -2.84 -12.30 -7.26
N TYR A 151 -1.91 -12.11 -6.31
CA TYR A 151 -1.08 -10.91 -6.25
C TYR A 151 -0.19 -10.75 -7.48
N ALA A 152 0.48 -11.80 -7.90
CA ALA A 152 1.32 -11.79 -9.11
C ALA A 152 0.50 -11.43 -10.36
N LYS A 153 -0.68 -12.05 -10.53
CA LYS A 153 -1.58 -11.77 -11.65
C LYS A 153 -2.09 -10.33 -11.64
N ALA A 154 -2.55 -9.83 -10.49
CA ALA A 154 -3.04 -8.46 -10.38
C ALA A 154 -1.94 -7.43 -10.69
N SER A 155 -0.72 -7.67 -10.22
CA SER A 155 0.43 -6.80 -10.50
C SER A 155 0.82 -6.81 -11.98
N LYS A 156 0.79 -7.99 -12.64
CA LYS A 156 0.99 -8.09 -14.08
C LYS A 156 -0.08 -7.33 -14.85
N ASN A 157 -1.34 -7.46 -14.48
CA ASN A 157 -2.45 -6.73 -15.09
C ASN A 157 -2.30 -5.21 -14.89
N ALA A 158 -1.82 -4.76 -13.72
CA ALA A 158 -1.51 -3.35 -13.48
C ALA A 158 -0.43 -2.85 -14.45
N LYS A 159 0.64 -3.62 -14.66
CA LYS A 159 1.68 -3.29 -15.64
C LYS A 159 1.12 -3.21 -17.06
N GLU A 160 0.28 -4.15 -17.47
CA GLU A 160 -0.39 -4.16 -18.78
C GLU A 160 -1.36 -2.98 -18.95
N ALA A 161 -2.00 -2.56 -17.86
CA ALA A 161 -2.86 -1.37 -17.80
C ALA A 161 -2.09 -0.05 -17.78
N GLY A 162 -0.76 -0.08 -17.90
CA GLY A 162 0.09 1.11 -18.02
C GLY A 162 0.39 1.81 -16.70
N PHE A 163 0.17 1.18 -15.55
CA PHE A 163 0.65 1.70 -14.29
C PHE A 163 2.17 1.63 -14.20
N ASP A 164 2.78 2.60 -13.53
CA ASP A 164 4.24 2.76 -13.44
C ASP A 164 4.90 1.83 -12.41
N GLY A 165 4.13 1.19 -11.57
CA GLY A 165 4.52 0.27 -10.50
C GLY A 165 3.28 -0.14 -9.73
N ILE A 166 3.48 -0.69 -8.53
CA ILE A 166 2.41 -0.98 -7.58
C ILE A 166 2.78 -0.49 -6.17
N GLU A 167 1.76 -0.21 -5.36
CA GLU A 167 1.90 -0.22 -3.92
C GLU A 167 1.29 -1.50 -3.35
N LEU A 168 2.05 -2.24 -2.55
CA LEU A 168 1.59 -3.43 -1.86
C LEU A 168 1.16 -3.06 -0.44
N HIS A 169 -0.12 -3.30 -0.10
CA HIS A 169 -0.66 -2.92 1.20
C HIS A 169 -0.40 -4.00 2.27
N CYS A 170 0.47 -3.69 3.23
CA CYS A 170 0.79 -4.56 4.37
C CYS A 170 0.75 -3.83 5.72
N ALA A 171 0.05 -2.69 5.80
CA ALA A 171 -0.04 -1.87 7.01
C ALA A 171 -1.28 -2.19 7.85
N HIS A 172 -1.32 -1.64 9.07
CA HIS A 172 -2.49 -1.47 9.94
C HIS A 172 -3.12 -2.76 10.48
N ALA A 173 -2.48 -3.93 10.30
CA ALA A 173 -2.91 -5.23 10.84
C ALA A 173 -4.35 -5.63 10.46
N TYR A 174 -4.85 -5.26 9.26
CA TYR A 174 -6.26 -5.48 8.91
C TYR A 174 -6.49 -6.14 7.54
N MET A 175 -5.80 -5.76 6.47
CA MET A 175 -5.86 -6.48 5.19
C MET A 175 -5.13 -7.82 5.30
N LEU A 176 -5.23 -8.68 4.30
CA LEU A 176 -4.72 -10.05 4.41
C LEU A 176 -3.25 -10.10 4.80
N LEU A 177 -2.36 -9.42 4.06
CA LEU A 177 -0.92 -9.41 4.37
C LEU A 177 -0.63 -8.78 5.73
N GLY A 178 -1.30 -7.68 6.08
CA GLY A 178 -1.20 -7.06 7.40
C GLY A 178 -1.67 -8.00 8.51
N SER A 179 -2.71 -8.81 8.28
CA SER A 179 -3.19 -9.78 9.24
C SER A 179 -2.20 -10.92 9.48
N PHE A 180 -1.45 -11.33 8.43
CA PHE A 180 -0.37 -12.33 8.58
C PHE A 180 0.82 -11.76 9.33
N LEU A 181 1.24 -10.53 9.03
CA LEU A 181 2.41 -9.92 9.63
C LEU A 181 2.21 -9.58 11.12
N SER A 182 0.99 -9.17 11.51
CA SER A 182 0.70 -8.71 12.86
C SER A 182 0.57 -9.85 13.88
N PRO A 183 1.28 -9.80 15.03
CA PRO A 183 1.08 -10.76 16.12
C PRO A 183 -0.27 -10.59 16.81
N LEU A 184 -0.95 -9.43 16.63
CA LEU A 184 -2.30 -9.19 17.13
C LEU A 184 -3.31 -10.11 16.42
N ARG A 185 -3.08 -10.41 15.15
CA ARG A 185 -4.00 -11.17 14.27
C ARG A 185 -3.54 -12.60 14.03
N ASN A 186 -2.25 -12.79 13.79
CA ASN A 186 -1.68 -14.09 13.45
C ASN A 186 -1.40 -14.92 14.69
N LYS A 187 -2.23 -15.94 14.91
CA LYS A 187 -2.09 -16.94 15.99
C LYS A 187 -1.74 -18.31 15.47
N ARG A 188 -1.28 -18.39 14.22
CA ARG A 188 -0.87 -19.66 13.58
C ARG A 188 0.33 -20.29 14.30
N THR A 189 0.37 -21.62 14.27
CA THR A 189 1.44 -22.43 14.86
C THR A 189 2.29 -23.15 13.80
N ASP A 190 1.98 -22.96 12.53
CA ASP A 190 2.77 -23.44 11.39
C ASP A 190 3.87 -22.43 10.99
N GLU A 191 4.54 -22.67 9.86
CA GLU A 191 5.63 -21.84 9.34
C GLU A 191 5.23 -20.43 8.90
N TYR A 192 3.94 -20.09 8.91
CA TYR A 192 3.40 -18.76 8.65
C TYR A 192 3.02 -18.00 9.93
N GLY A 193 3.33 -18.55 11.11
CA GLY A 193 3.02 -17.97 12.41
C GLY A 193 4.19 -17.97 13.40
N GLY A 194 3.96 -17.41 14.59
CA GLY A 194 4.95 -17.31 15.67
C GLY A 194 6.00 -16.23 15.45
N SER A 195 7.21 -16.56 14.99
CA SER A 195 8.29 -15.59 14.81
C SER A 195 7.99 -14.51 13.78
N LEU A 196 8.64 -13.34 13.88
CA LEU A 196 8.47 -12.23 12.92
C LEU A 196 8.68 -12.67 11.47
N LEU A 197 9.74 -13.45 11.20
CA LEU A 197 10.05 -13.92 9.86
C LEU A 197 9.02 -14.93 9.34
N ASN A 198 8.50 -15.79 10.22
CA ASN A 198 7.41 -16.70 9.85
C ASN A 198 6.14 -15.92 9.49
N ARG A 199 5.78 -14.91 10.29
CA ARG A 199 4.61 -14.05 9.99
C ARG A 199 4.78 -13.26 8.71
N ALA A 200 6.01 -12.94 8.32
CA ALA A 200 6.34 -12.24 7.07
C ALA A 200 6.46 -13.18 5.86
N ARG A 201 6.45 -14.49 6.02
CA ARG A 201 6.69 -15.48 4.96
C ARG A 201 5.77 -15.28 3.76
N LEU A 202 4.46 -15.17 3.98
CA LEU A 202 3.50 -14.95 2.89
C LEU A 202 3.81 -13.65 2.13
N LEU A 203 4.24 -12.59 2.82
CA LEU A 203 4.65 -11.33 2.18
C LEU A 203 5.89 -11.55 1.30
N PHE A 204 6.88 -12.30 1.75
CA PHE A 204 8.07 -12.62 0.94
C PHE A 204 7.71 -13.40 -0.31
N GLU A 205 6.87 -14.43 -0.20
CA GLU A 205 6.40 -15.23 -1.33
C GLU A 205 5.62 -14.38 -2.35
N VAL A 206 4.81 -13.44 -1.88
CA VAL A 206 4.07 -12.49 -2.74
C VAL A 206 5.05 -11.55 -3.46
N LEU A 207 6.05 -10.99 -2.77
CA LEU A 207 7.04 -10.10 -3.36
C LEU A 207 7.85 -10.81 -4.46
N ASP A 208 8.35 -12.02 -4.18
CA ASP A 208 9.10 -12.83 -5.15
C ASP A 208 8.24 -13.13 -6.40
N ALA A 209 6.99 -13.55 -6.21
CA ALA A 209 6.08 -13.84 -7.31
C ALA A 209 5.73 -12.60 -8.16
N ILE A 210 5.63 -11.42 -7.54
CA ILE A 210 5.42 -10.17 -8.28
C ILE A 210 6.65 -9.82 -9.10
N LYS A 211 7.88 -9.93 -8.54
CA LYS A 211 9.12 -9.69 -9.27
C LYS A 211 9.29 -10.67 -10.43
N GLU A 212 8.99 -11.94 -10.22
CA GLU A 212 8.99 -12.94 -11.31
C GLU A 212 8.01 -12.58 -12.43
N ALA A 213 6.79 -12.16 -12.10
CA ALA A 213 5.75 -11.85 -13.08
C ALA A 213 5.95 -10.51 -13.79
N CYS A 214 6.51 -9.50 -13.12
CA CYS A 214 6.61 -8.12 -13.62
C CYS A 214 8.04 -7.71 -14.03
N GLY A 215 9.07 -8.43 -13.57
CA GLY A 215 10.48 -8.08 -13.78
C GLY A 215 11.02 -7.10 -12.74
N GLU A 216 12.36 -7.06 -12.64
CA GLU A 216 13.07 -6.31 -11.59
C GLU A 216 12.87 -4.78 -11.66
N ASP A 217 12.69 -4.23 -12.84
CA ASP A 217 12.54 -2.78 -13.04
C ASP A 217 11.13 -2.26 -12.71
N PHE A 218 10.14 -3.16 -12.52
CA PHE A 218 8.79 -2.76 -12.15
C PHE A 218 8.71 -2.47 -10.64
N PRO A 219 8.51 -1.20 -10.23
CA PRO A 219 8.61 -0.81 -8.83
C PRO A 219 7.56 -1.45 -7.92
N ILE A 220 8.02 -1.91 -6.75
CA ILE A 220 7.17 -2.30 -5.64
C ILE A 220 7.38 -1.30 -4.50
N VAL A 221 6.39 -0.47 -4.23
CA VAL A 221 6.30 0.35 -3.02
C VAL A 221 5.62 -0.50 -1.96
N LEU A 222 6.20 -0.64 -0.77
CA LEU A 222 5.56 -1.36 0.33
C LEU A 222 5.02 -0.38 1.35
N ARG A 223 3.68 -0.33 1.48
CA ARG A 223 3.04 0.39 2.58
C ARG A 223 2.99 -0.50 3.81
N MET A 224 3.66 -0.06 4.88
CA MET A 224 3.74 -0.80 6.15
C MET A 224 3.54 0.12 7.36
N SER A 225 3.09 -0.44 8.48
CA SER A 225 3.14 0.29 9.75
C SER A 225 4.56 0.26 10.28
N GLY A 226 5.20 1.43 10.44
CA GLY A 226 6.50 1.52 11.10
C GLY A 226 6.42 1.10 12.57
N SER A 227 5.24 1.21 13.18
CA SER A 227 4.85 0.62 14.46
C SER A 227 3.34 0.45 14.50
N GLU A 228 2.87 -0.67 15.03
CA GLU A 228 1.42 -0.89 15.26
C GLU A 228 0.89 -0.06 16.44
N ARG A 229 1.79 0.55 17.24
CA ARG A 229 1.47 1.42 18.37
C ARG A 229 0.56 0.77 19.41
N ASP A 230 0.60 -0.55 19.47
CA ASP A 230 -0.02 -1.40 20.46
C ASP A 230 1.06 -2.22 21.19
N PRO A 231 0.98 -2.37 22.53
CA PRO A 231 2.01 -3.10 23.29
C PRO A 231 2.19 -4.56 22.86
N GLN A 232 1.19 -5.17 22.27
CA GLN A 232 1.21 -6.55 21.79
C GLN A 232 1.44 -6.65 20.27
N GLY A 233 1.51 -5.51 19.57
CA GLY A 233 1.74 -5.42 18.14
C GLY A 233 3.21 -5.39 17.76
N ASN A 234 3.48 -5.29 16.45
CA ASN A 234 4.84 -5.08 15.96
C ASN A 234 5.37 -3.70 16.36
N THR A 235 6.57 -3.68 16.90
CA THR A 235 7.28 -2.46 17.29
C THR A 235 8.10 -1.90 16.13
N LEU A 236 8.60 -0.68 16.27
CA LEU A 236 9.55 -0.10 15.32
C LEU A 236 10.80 -0.98 15.16
N GLU A 237 11.32 -1.53 16.26
CA GLU A 237 12.50 -2.40 16.21
C GLU A 237 12.22 -3.72 15.46
N ASP A 238 11.01 -4.27 15.58
CA ASP A 238 10.61 -5.42 14.76
C ASP A 238 10.60 -5.06 13.27
N MET A 239 10.03 -3.90 12.93
CA MET A 239 9.98 -3.45 11.54
C MET A 239 11.38 -3.16 10.98
N LYS A 240 12.25 -2.51 11.76
CA LYS A 240 13.66 -2.31 11.37
C LYS A 240 14.38 -3.63 11.07
N ARG A 241 14.16 -4.66 11.89
CA ARG A 241 14.72 -6.00 11.65
C ARG A 241 14.22 -6.65 10.36
N LEU A 242 13.03 -6.28 9.90
CA LEU A 242 12.41 -6.83 8.69
C LEU A 242 12.92 -6.18 7.40
N ILE A 243 13.35 -4.91 7.43
CA ILE A 243 13.78 -4.13 6.26
C ILE A 243 14.78 -4.88 5.36
N PRO A 244 15.91 -5.43 5.86
CA PRO A 244 16.88 -6.10 4.98
C PRO A 244 16.31 -7.31 4.24
N TYR A 245 15.34 -8.01 4.84
CA TYR A 245 14.66 -9.14 4.19
C TYR A 245 13.71 -8.64 3.11
N LEU A 246 12.96 -7.57 3.36
CA LEU A 246 12.05 -6.96 2.39
C LEU A 246 12.80 -6.44 1.16
N GLU A 247 13.94 -5.78 1.35
CA GLU A 247 14.82 -5.35 0.24
C GLU A 247 15.30 -6.54 -0.59
N LYS A 248 15.71 -7.63 0.06
CA LYS A 248 16.16 -8.87 -0.59
C LYS A 248 15.05 -9.49 -1.44
N HIS A 249 13.79 -9.37 -1.03
CA HIS A 249 12.61 -9.85 -1.74
C HIS A 249 12.02 -8.82 -2.71
N GLY A 250 12.75 -7.74 -3.02
CA GLY A 250 12.43 -6.84 -4.13
C GLY A 250 11.58 -5.63 -3.79
N VAL A 251 11.49 -5.22 -2.51
CA VAL A 251 10.90 -3.92 -2.18
C VAL A 251 11.82 -2.79 -2.66
N ASP A 252 11.27 -1.85 -3.42
CA ASP A 252 12.02 -0.75 -4.03
C ASP A 252 11.81 0.60 -3.32
N CYS A 253 10.75 0.71 -2.52
CA CYS A 253 10.43 1.92 -1.74
C CYS A 253 9.56 1.54 -0.55
N PHE A 254 9.75 2.21 0.58
CA PHE A 254 8.94 2.03 1.78
C PHE A 254 8.03 3.24 2.01
N GLU A 255 6.72 3.06 2.04
CA GLU A 255 5.77 4.05 2.53
C GLU A 255 5.40 3.74 3.98
N ILE A 256 5.80 4.62 4.90
CA ILE A 256 5.68 4.38 6.32
C ILE A 256 4.43 5.05 6.88
N SER A 257 3.51 4.22 7.34
CA SER A 257 2.31 4.56 8.09
C SER A 257 2.42 4.04 9.53
N GLY A 258 1.32 4.01 10.31
CA GLY A 258 1.34 3.53 11.69
C GLY A 258 -0.04 3.19 12.23
N GLY A 259 -0.05 2.53 13.39
CA GLY A 259 -1.29 2.13 14.06
C GLY A 259 -1.90 0.84 13.52
N THR A 260 -3.09 0.53 14.04
CA THR A 260 -3.88 -0.66 13.66
C THR A 260 -5.34 -0.27 13.44
N GLN A 261 -6.03 -1.02 12.60
CA GLN A 261 -7.42 -0.72 12.22
C GLN A 261 -8.39 -0.78 13.43
N TYR A 262 -8.18 -1.70 14.35
CA TYR A 262 -9.15 -1.91 15.44
C TYR A 262 -8.77 -1.18 16.74
N GLU A 263 -7.50 -1.26 17.13
CA GLU A 263 -7.06 -0.74 18.43
C GLU A 263 -6.55 0.69 18.36
N ARG A 264 -6.01 1.11 17.22
CA ARG A 264 -5.32 2.39 17.03
C ARG A 264 -5.67 3.09 15.72
N CYS A 265 -6.94 3.06 15.31
CA CYS A 265 -7.41 3.66 14.06
C CYS A 265 -7.13 5.18 13.98
N ASN A 266 -7.13 5.90 15.11
CA ASN A 266 -6.76 7.31 15.17
C ASN A 266 -5.28 7.58 14.83
N LYS A 267 -4.45 6.54 14.75
CA LYS A 267 -3.04 6.65 14.30
C LYS A 267 -2.87 6.34 12.82
N ILE A 268 -3.88 5.74 12.19
CA ILE A 268 -3.94 5.55 10.73
C ILE A 268 -4.39 6.85 10.06
N ILE A 269 -5.50 7.42 10.57
CA ILE A 269 -6.08 8.69 10.11
C ILE A 269 -6.06 9.65 11.29
N PRO A 270 -4.98 10.45 11.44
CA PRO A 270 -4.83 11.35 12.56
C PRO A 270 -5.92 12.41 12.62
N CYS A 271 -6.60 12.48 13.76
CA CYS A 271 -7.68 13.43 14.01
C CYS A 271 -7.16 14.87 14.21
N HIS A 272 -8.11 15.84 14.28
CA HIS A 272 -7.79 17.18 14.74
C HIS A 272 -7.25 17.10 16.19
N GLY A 273 -6.11 17.74 16.46
CA GLY A 273 -5.42 17.66 17.76
C GLY A 273 -4.30 16.62 17.85
N GLU A 274 -4.23 15.64 16.94
CA GLU A 274 -3.03 14.80 16.81
C GLU A 274 -1.88 15.62 16.19
N GLU A 275 -0.64 15.22 16.48
CA GLU A 275 0.55 15.86 15.93
C GLU A 275 0.63 15.75 14.42
N GLU A 276 1.14 16.79 13.76
CA GLU A 276 1.53 16.74 12.35
C GLU A 276 2.68 15.75 12.15
N PHE A 277 2.84 15.24 10.92
CA PHE A 277 3.86 14.25 10.62
C PHE A 277 3.85 13.02 11.54
N THR A 278 2.66 12.54 11.87
CA THR A 278 2.40 11.48 12.84
C THR A 278 3.32 10.25 12.71
N ASN A 279 3.79 9.93 11.51
CA ASN A 279 4.62 8.75 11.23
C ASN A 279 6.09 9.10 10.89
N LEU A 280 6.49 10.37 10.96
CA LEU A 280 7.85 10.79 10.58
C LEU A 280 8.94 10.14 11.44
N LYS A 281 8.68 9.95 12.72
CA LYS A 281 9.65 9.32 13.64
C LYS A 281 10.03 7.91 13.16
N GLU A 282 9.04 7.11 12.80
CA GLU A 282 9.22 5.76 12.30
C GLU A 282 9.86 5.75 10.90
N ALA A 283 9.41 6.66 10.02
CA ALA A 283 9.96 6.80 8.67
C ALA A 283 11.44 7.17 8.72
N ARG A 284 11.83 8.14 9.53
CA ARG A 284 13.23 8.55 9.76
C ARG A 284 14.10 7.39 10.25
N ALA A 285 13.62 6.65 11.25
CA ALA A 285 14.36 5.51 11.81
C ALA A 285 14.53 4.36 10.81
N ILE A 286 13.60 4.18 9.87
CA ILE A 286 13.72 3.23 8.77
C ILE A 286 14.68 3.78 7.70
N LYS A 287 14.62 5.07 7.37
CA LYS A 287 15.53 5.72 6.44
C LYS A 287 17.00 5.57 6.83
N GLU A 288 17.32 5.55 8.12
CA GLU A 288 18.69 5.38 8.63
C GLU A 288 19.30 4.00 8.31
N ILE A 289 18.49 2.99 8.02
CA ILE A 289 18.94 1.59 7.84
C ILE A 289 18.69 1.03 6.45
N THR A 290 18.04 1.77 5.56
CA THR A 290 17.76 1.37 4.17
C THR A 290 18.46 2.28 3.18
N THR A 291 18.82 1.73 2.00
CA THR A 291 19.27 2.50 0.84
C THR A 291 18.14 2.82 -0.12
N LYS A 292 16.96 2.23 0.11
CA LYS A 292 15.76 2.46 -0.70
C LYS A 292 15.08 3.76 -0.31
N PRO A 293 14.37 4.43 -1.22
CA PRO A 293 13.55 5.59 -0.88
C PRO A 293 12.55 5.27 0.23
N VAL A 294 12.34 6.25 1.11
CA VAL A 294 11.35 6.20 2.19
C VAL A 294 10.39 7.37 2.05
N ILE A 295 9.10 7.06 2.04
CA ILE A 295 8.01 8.03 1.98
C ILE A 295 7.31 8.05 3.34
N THR A 296 6.97 9.22 3.84
CA THR A 296 6.16 9.37 5.06
C THR A 296 4.76 9.84 4.71
N VAL A 297 3.79 9.42 5.49
CA VAL A 297 2.38 9.81 5.36
C VAL A 297 1.77 10.09 6.73
N GLY A 298 0.83 10.98 6.80
CA GLY A 298 0.03 11.24 8.01
C GLY A 298 0.07 12.70 8.47
N LYS A 299 -1.02 13.42 8.17
CA LYS A 299 -1.27 14.79 8.61
C LYS A 299 -0.13 15.77 8.27
N ILE A 300 0.29 15.78 7.02
CA ILE A 300 1.23 16.76 6.48
C ILE A 300 0.41 17.95 5.98
N LEU A 301 0.36 19.03 6.75
CA LEU A 301 -0.50 20.19 6.49
C LEU A 301 0.30 21.43 6.07
N ASP A 302 1.57 21.52 6.42
CA ASP A 302 2.45 22.64 6.13
C ASP A 302 3.50 22.27 5.06
N ALA A 303 3.49 23.00 3.95
CA ALA A 303 4.40 22.76 2.84
C ALA A 303 5.85 23.18 3.16
N GLN A 304 6.06 24.18 4.02
CA GLN A 304 7.41 24.57 4.43
C GLN A 304 8.04 23.52 5.34
N LEU A 305 7.25 23.00 6.28
CA LEU A 305 7.72 21.92 7.15
C LEU A 305 8.00 20.63 6.36
N ALA A 306 7.21 20.34 5.32
CA ALA A 306 7.50 19.23 4.41
C ALA A 306 8.81 19.42 3.66
N GLU A 307 9.10 20.63 3.19
CA GLU A 307 10.37 20.99 2.56
C GLU A 307 11.55 20.83 3.55
N ASP A 308 11.42 21.34 4.77
CA ASP A 308 12.46 21.25 5.79
C ASP A 308 12.85 19.80 6.12
N VAL A 309 11.86 18.90 6.17
CA VAL A 309 12.06 17.45 6.38
C VAL A 309 12.81 16.80 5.21
N LEU A 310 12.50 17.21 3.97
CA LEU A 310 13.19 16.71 2.78
C LEU A 310 14.62 17.28 2.67
N GLU A 311 14.83 18.57 2.96
CA GLU A 311 16.16 19.20 2.98
C GLU A 311 17.06 18.58 4.04
N ALA A 312 16.51 18.22 5.20
CA ALA A 312 17.21 17.49 6.25
C ALA A 312 17.50 16.02 5.90
N ASN A 313 17.04 15.54 4.73
CA ASN A 313 17.17 14.15 4.27
C ASN A 313 16.59 13.11 5.27
N GLU A 314 15.54 13.50 5.97
CA GLU A 314 14.88 12.63 6.95
C GLU A 314 14.01 11.56 6.27
N VAL A 315 13.45 11.89 5.10
CA VAL A 315 12.72 11.00 4.18
C VAL A 315 12.98 11.45 2.72
N ASP A 316 12.46 10.70 1.76
CA ASP A 316 12.63 11.00 0.32
C ASP A 316 11.35 11.54 -0.33
N GLY A 317 10.19 11.37 0.33
CA GLY A 317 8.91 11.83 -0.18
C GLY A 317 7.82 11.85 0.86
#